data_ea07a7c5325358d17a2c903465770922
#
_entry.id   ea07a7c5325358d17a2c903465770922
#
_cell.length_a   1.000
_cell.length_b   1.000
_cell.length_c   1.000
_cell.angle_alpha   90.00
_cell.angle_beta   90.00
_cell.angle_gamma   90.00
#
_symmetry.space_group_name_H-M   'P 1'
#
loop_
_entity.id
_entity.type
_entity.pdbx_description
1 polymer ?
#
loop_
_entity_poly.entity_id
_entity_poly.type
_entity_poly.pdbx_seq_one_letter_code
_entity_poly.pdbx_strand_id
1 'polypeptide(L)'
;MRMGRLLWASLVVLALWAAAVPMRPALAQANFDRPGGDYVSSPVASGDPAECALVCERDRRCRAWSFNYPIDTTSGAVCWLKNSVPARVQDNCCVSGVRGAGVVEPRNTAIETSIDRFGGDYTSFDLKSSDGDDACKAACAADNKCRAWTYARPGYAGKDAQCFLKKDIKPPRRKAGFNSGVVR
;
A
#
# COMPACT_ATOMS: atom_id res chain seq x y z
N MET A 1 -51.94 28.17 62.06
CA MET A 1 -51.71 27.02 61.19
C MET A 1 -51.26 27.51 59.77
N ARG A 2 -49.93 27.43 59.46
CA ARG A 2 -49.42 27.74 58.13
C ARG A 2 -48.58 26.56 57.69
N MET A 3 -49.08 25.86 56.70
CA MET A 3 -48.43 24.72 56.05
C MET A 3 -47.39 25.21 55.09
N GLY A 4 -46.10 24.93 55.35
CA GLY A 4 -45.00 25.20 54.45
C GLY A 4 -44.88 24.13 53.38
N ARG A 5 -44.90 24.57 52.11
CA ARG A 5 -44.62 23.69 50.94
C ARG A 5 -43.11 23.61 50.72
N LEU A 6 -42.56 22.45 50.92
CA LEU A 6 -41.20 22.15 50.50
C LEU A 6 -41.20 21.84 49.01
N LEU A 7 -40.53 22.73 48.22
CA LEU A 7 -40.22 22.48 46.82
C LEU A 7 -38.95 21.62 46.72
N TRP A 8 -39.12 20.42 46.23
CA TRP A 8 -38.00 19.54 45.86
C TRP A 8 -37.52 19.94 44.47
N ALA A 9 -36.34 20.57 44.37
CA ALA A 9 -35.66 20.82 43.10
C ALA A 9 -34.87 19.58 42.71
N SER A 10 -35.38 18.81 41.77
CA SER A 10 -34.66 17.67 41.17
C SER A 10 -33.61 18.20 40.18
N LEU A 11 -32.36 18.17 40.57
CA LEU A 11 -31.22 18.39 39.68
C LEU A 11 -31.02 17.15 38.81
N VAL A 12 -31.44 17.25 37.53
CA VAL A 12 -31.11 16.24 36.52
C VAL A 12 -29.69 16.54 36.03
N VAL A 13 -28.72 15.76 36.47
CA VAL A 13 -27.35 15.78 35.95
C VAL A 13 -27.35 14.99 34.66
N LEU A 14 -27.37 15.67 33.52
CA LEU A 14 -27.13 15.10 32.21
C LEU A 14 -25.62 14.81 32.07
N ALA A 15 -25.22 13.55 32.32
CA ALA A 15 -23.88 13.06 32.01
C ALA A 15 -23.74 12.93 30.49
N LEU A 16 -23.09 13.91 29.85
CA LEU A 16 -22.65 13.82 28.46
C LEU A 16 -21.52 12.77 28.36
N TRP A 17 -21.87 11.58 28.00
CA TRP A 17 -20.90 10.57 27.59
C TRP A 17 -20.35 10.99 26.21
N ALA A 18 -19.22 11.67 26.20
CA ALA A 18 -18.43 11.86 24.99
C ALA A 18 -17.88 10.49 24.58
N ALA A 19 -18.55 9.86 23.63
CA ALA A 19 -18.04 8.63 23.02
C ALA A 19 -16.72 8.97 22.33
N ALA A 20 -15.59 8.61 22.93
CA ALA A 20 -14.29 8.69 22.29
C ALA A 20 -14.31 7.75 21.09
N VAL A 21 -14.49 8.29 19.90
CA VAL A 21 -14.33 7.53 18.66
C VAL A 21 -12.86 7.12 18.59
N PRO A 22 -12.54 5.81 18.57
CA PRO A 22 -11.16 5.38 18.48
C PRO A 22 -10.59 5.91 17.16
N MET A 23 -9.61 6.82 17.23
CA MET A 23 -8.85 7.24 16.06
C MET A 23 -8.13 6.01 15.51
N ARG A 24 -8.61 5.49 14.39
CA ARG A 24 -7.88 4.47 13.64
C ARG A 24 -6.62 5.11 13.09
N PRO A 25 -5.43 4.49 13.26
CA PRO A 25 -4.22 5.00 12.66
C PRO A 25 -4.43 5.12 11.15
N ALA A 26 -4.07 6.27 10.59
CA ALA A 26 -4.08 6.46 9.16
C ALA A 26 -3.05 5.50 8.55
N LEU A 27 -3.47 4.64 7.64
CA LEU A 27 -2.57 3.74 6.93
C LEU A 27 -2.15 4.37 5.60
N ALA A 28 -0.93 4.10 5.17
CA ALA A 28 -0.50 4.39 3.82
C ALA A 28 -1.33 3.60 2.81
N GLN A 29 -1.54 4.18 1.64
CA GLN A 29 -2.41 3.61 0.63
C GLN A 29 -1.60 3.24 -0.61
N ALA A 30 -1.60 1.96 -0.93
CA ALA A 30 -1.10 1.44 -2.20
C ALA A 30 -2.02 1.87 -3.36
N ASN A 31 -1.42 2.08 -4.53
CA ASN A 31 -2.10 2.54 -5.75
C ASN A 31 -2.74 3.93 -5.64
N PHE A 32 -2.17 4.79 -4.79
CA PHE A 32 -2.53 6.19 -4.69
C PHE A 32 -1.28 7.07 -4.66
N ASP A 33 -1.33 8.17 -5.39
CA ASP A 33 -0.41 9.30 -5.28
C ASP A 33 -1.06 10.46 -4.53
N ARG A 34 -0.23 11.44 -4.12
CA ARG A 34 -0.62 12.75 -3.59
C ARG A 34 0.14 13.83 -4.35
N PRO A 35 -0.30 14.22 -5.57
CA PRO A 35 0.42 15.19 -6.38
C PRO A 35 0.54 16.55 -5.71
N GLY A 36 1.74 17.15 -5.76
CA GLY A 36 2.01 18.48 -5.23
C GLY A 36 2.48 18.51 -3.77
N GLY A 37 2.89 19.72 -3.35
CA GLY A 37 3.43 19.96 -2.01
C GLY A 37 4.83 19.41 -1.78
N ASP A 38 5.51 18.96 -2.83
CA ASP A 38 6.85 18.39 -2.76
C ASP A 38 7.90 19.46 -2.42
N TYR A 39 8.77 19.16 -1.47
CA TYR A 39 9.89 20.05 -1.12
C TYR A 39 11.24 19.34 -1.20
N VAL A 40 11.23 18.00 -1.23
CA VAL A 40 12.44 17.20 -1.42
C VAL A 40 12.09 15.82 -1.97
N SER A 41 12.98 15.26 -2.77
CA SER A 41 12.93 13.87 -3.19
C SER A 41 14.26 13.18 -2.91
N SER A 42 14.20 11.88 -2.68
CA SER A 42 15.38 11.06 -2.44
C SER A 42 15.19 9.66 -3.04
N PRO A 43 16.28 9.03 -3.53
CA PRO A 43 16.21 7.66 -3.97
C PRO A 43 15.98 6.72 -2.77
N VAL A 44 15.23 5.65 -3.00
CA VAL A 44 15.00 4.58 -2.01
C VAL A 44 15.61 3.29 -2.55
N ALA A 45 16.82 2.99 -2.10
CA ALA A 45 17.60 1.86 -2.62
C ALA A 45 16.95 0.50 -2.33
N SER A 46 16.25 0.36 -1.21
CA SER A 46 15.54 -0.86 -0.83
C SER A 46 14.31 -1.15 -1.72
N GLY A 47 13.75 -0.09 -2.34
CA GLY A 47 12.46 -0.18 -3.03
C GLY A 47 11.28 -0.39 -2.08
N ASP A 48 11.47 -0.16 -0.77
CA ASP A 48 10.43 -0.32 0.25
C ASP A 48 9.77 1.03 0.59
N PRO A 49 8.45 1.17 0.38
CA PRO A 49 7.72 2.38 0.76
C PRO A 49 7.78 2.69 2.26
N ALA A 50 8.04 1.70 3.12
CA ALA A 50 8.21 1.92 4.55
C ALA A 50 9.42 2.83 4.87
N GLU A 51 10.47 2.76 4.06
CA GLU A 51 11.61 3.66 4.20
C GLU A 51 11.22 5.12 3.93
N CYS A 52 10.40 5.38 2.91
CA CYS A 52 9.86 6.71 2.62
C CYS A 52 9.00 7.24 3.78
N ALA A 53 8.15 6.41 4.36
CA ALA A 53 7.38 6.78 5.54
C ALA A 53 8.28 7.15 6.72
N LEU A 54 9.32 6.37 7.01
CA LEU A 54 10.27 6.63 8.08
C LEU A 54 11.06 7.93 7.88
N VAL A 55 11.44 8.25 6.63
CA VAL A 55 12.09 9.53 6.32
C VAL A 55 11.15 10.69 6.61
N CYS A 56 9.86 10.57 6.24
CA CYS A 56 8.84 11.57 6.58
C CYS A 56 8.66 11.74 8.09
N GLU A 57 8.68 10.66 8.86
CA GLU A 57 8.56 10.74 10.33
C GLU A 57 9.71 11.54 10.97
N ARG A 58 10.92 11.43 10.44
CA ARG A 58 12.13 12.09 10.97
C ARG A 58 12.22 13.56 10.56
N ASP A 59 11.56 13.97 9.48
CA ASP A 59 11.56 15.37 9.03
C ASP A 59 10.34 16.13 9.58
N ARG A 60 10.58 17.12 10.44
CA ARG A 60 9.49 17.94 11.04
C ARG A 60 8.67 18.73 10.02
N ARG A 61 9.20 19.00 8.84
CA ARG A 61 8.48 19.69 7.75
C ARG A 61 7.55 18.76 7.02
N CYS A 62 7.80 17.44 7.06
CA CYS A 62 6.99 16.48 6.32
C CYS A 62 5.60 16.37 6.92
N ARG A 63 4.59 16.48 6.07
CA ARG A 63 3.17 16.28 6.38
C ARG A 63 2.58 15.08 5.66
N ALA A 64 3.09 14.79 4.46
CA ALA A 64 2.71 13.66 3.63
C ALA A 64 3.89 13.22 2.78
N TRP A 65 3.78 12.05 2.19
CA TRP A 65 4.81 11.48 1.35
C TRP A 65 4.18 10.67 0.21
N SER A 66 4.91 10.54 -0.90
CA SER A 66 4.62 9.61 -1.98
C SER A 66 5.89 8.84 -2.31
N PHE A 67 5.75 7.53 -2.41
CA PHE A 67 6.79 6.63 -2.88
C PHE A 67 6.43 6.18 -4.28
N ASN A 68 7.31 6.42 -5.23
CA ASN A 68 7.15 5.99 -6.61
C ASN A 68 7.96 4.73 -6.87
N TYR A 69 7.29 3.69 -7.36
CA TYR A 69 7.96 2.49 -7.83
C TYR A 69 8.82 2.77 -9.05
N PRO A 70 9.94 2.03 -9.23
CA PRO A 70 10.72 2.10 -10.46
C PRO A 70 9.84 1.83 -11.69
N ILE A 71 10.03 2.61 -12.75
CA ILE A 71 9.29 2.44 -14.01
C ILE A 71 9.96 1.42 -14.95
N ASP A 72 11.23 1.12 -14.72
CA ASP A 72 12.02 0.16 -15.49
C ASP A 72 13.11 -0.49 -14.63
N THR A 73 13.95 -1.33 -15.23
CA THR A 73 15.03 -2.04 -14.52
C THR A 73 16.24 -1.15 -14.20
N THR A 74 16.33 0.02 -14.78
CA THR A 74 17.45 0.97 -14.62
C THR A 74 17.11 2.11 -13.68
N SER A 75 15.82 2.44 -13.56
CA SER A 75 15.34 3.48 -12.63
C SER A 75 15.24 2.92 -11.20
N GLY A 76 15.54 3.77 -10.23
CA GLY A 76 15.32 3.49 -8.80
C GLY A 76 13.95 3.92 -8.33
N ALA A 77 13.56 3.43 -7.15
CA ALA A 77 12.41 3.97 -6.44
C ALA A 77 12.75 5.37 -5.88
N VAL A 78 11.74 6.25 -5.81
CA VAL A 78 11.89 7.62 -5.34
C VAL A 78 10.87 7.94 -4.25
N CYS A 79 11.35 8.52 -3.16
CA CYS A 79 10.54 9.07 -2.09
C CYS A 79 10.36 10.58 -2.29
N TRP A 80 9.14 11.07 -2.28
CA TRP A 80 8.77 12.48 -2.34
C TRP A 80 8.18 12.91 -1.02
N LEU A 81 8.85 13.84 -0.32
CA LEU A 81 8.33 14.42 0.93
C LEU A 81 7.58 15.73 0.65
N LYS A 82 6.45 15.89 1.31
CA LYS A 82 5.50 16.97 1.09
C LYS A 82 5.28 17.78 2.37
N ASN A 83 5.28 19.11 2.24
CA ASN A 83 5.03 20.04 3.35
C ASN A 83 3.54 20.32 3.59
N SER A 84 2.68 19.78 2.76
CA SER A 84 1.22 19.82 2.86
C SER A 84 0.65 18.41 2.69
N VAL A 85 -0.67 18.27 2.81
CA VAL A 85 -1.36 17.00 2.60
C VAL A 85 -2.28 17.14 1.38
N PRO A 86 -1.77 16.95 0.15
CA PRO A 86 -2.60 17.01 -1.05
C PRO A 86 -3.65 15.90 -1.06
N ALA A 87 -4.73 16.12 -1.81
CA ALA A 87 -5.73 15.09 -2.07
C ALA A 87 -5.06 13.89 -2.77
N ARG A 88 -5.47 12.68 -2.39
CA ARG A 88 -5.01 11.47 -3.04
C ARG A 88 -5.66 11.29 -4.41
N VAL A 89 -4.89 10.80 -5.36
CA VAL A 89 -5.33 10.43 -6.70
C VAL A 89 -4.98 8.96 -6.91
N GLN A 90 -5.90 8.20 -7.47
CA GLN A 90 -5.61 6.80 -7.78
C GLN A 90 -4.58 6.71 -8.90
N ASP A 91 -3.45 6.11 -8.60
CA ASP A 91 -2.37 5.86 -9.56
C ASP A 91 -1.54 4.65 -9.10
N ASN A 92 -1.37 3.68 -9.99
CA ASN A 92 -0.59 2.46 -9.74
C ASN A 92 0.93 2.70 -9.65
N CYS A 93 1.39 3.94 -9.86
CA CYS A 93 2.80 4.31 -9.70
C CYS A 93 3.29 4.13 -8.27
N CYS A 94 2.37 4.25 -7.30
CA CYS A 94 2.76 4.85 -6.06
C CYS A 94 2.13 4.20 -4.84
N VAL A 95 2.79 4.38 -3.72
CA VAL A 95 2.22 4.26 -2.38
C VAL A 95 2.34 5.63 -1.73
N SER A 96 1.29 6.13 -1.13
CA SER A 96 1.33 7.43 -0.46
C SER A 96 0.72 7.39 0.93
N GLY A 97 1.16 8.29 1.79
CA GLY A 97 0.66 8.39 3.14
C GLY A 97 0.79 9.80 3.71
N VAL A 98 0.15 10.00 4.85
CA VAL A 98 0.38 11.18 5.69
C VAL A 98 1.42 10.82 6.75
N ARG A 99 2.06 11.81 7.36
CA ARG A 99 2.93 11.59 8.51
C ARG A 99 2.18 10.83 9.60
N GLY A 100 2.81 9.83 10.20
CA GLY A 100 2.18 8.95 11.18
C GLY A 100 1.37 7.80 10.57
N ALA A 101 1.22 7.77 9.26
CA ALA A 101 0.62 6.63 8.57
C ALA A 101 1.65 5.50 8.47
N GLY A 102 1.47 4.46 9.24
CA GLY A 102 2.26 3.24 9.09
C GLY A 102 2.04 2.64 7.69
N VAL A 103 3.12 2.13 7.08
CA VAL A 103 3.01 1.32 5.87
C VAL A 103 2.60 -0.08 6.30
N VAL A 104 1.36 -0.44 6.02
CA VAL A 104 0.97 -1.84 5.98
C VAL A 104 1.15 -2.27 4.53
N GLU A 105 2.22 -2.98 4.25
CA GLU A 105 2.22 -3.76 3.02
C GLU A 105 0.97 -4.64 3.06
N PRO A 106 0.14 -4.61 2.01
CA PRO A 106 -0.94 -5.57 1.92
C PRO A 106 -0.27 -6.95 1.92
N ARG A 107 -0.21 -7.57 3.09
CA ARG A 107 0.09 -9.00 3.15
C ARG A 107 -1.09 -9.62 2.44
N ASN A 108 -0.93 -9.84 1.16
CA ASN A 108 -1.72 -10.78 0.75
C ASN A 108 -2.69 -10.92 -0.30
N THR A 109 -3.45 -10.29 -0.62
CA THR A 109 -4.57 -10.71 -1.46
C THR A 109 -4.83 -9.74 -2.58
N ALA A 110 -4.24 -8.57 -2.50
CA ALA A 110 -4.36 -7.59 -3.57
C ALA A 110 -3.42 -7.97 -4.73
N ILE A 111 -3.98 -7.99 -5.92
CA ILE A 111 -3.21 -8.06 -7.16
C ILE A 111 -2.63 -6.67 -7.40
N GLU A 112 -1.31 -6.62 -7.51
CA GLU A 112 -0.56 -5.40 -7.81
C GLU A 112 -0.51 -5.24 -9.34
N THR A 113 -1.43 -4.47 -9.90
CA THR A 113 -1.53 -4.26 -11.35
C THR A 113 -0.42 -3.36 -11.88
N SER A 114 0.11 -3.71 -13.07
CA SER A 114 1.25 -3.03 -13.70
C SER A 114 2.52 -3.02 -12.86
N ILE A 115 2.71 -4.05 -12.04
CA ILE A 115 3.87 -4.25 -11.17
C ILE A 115 4.53 -5.58 -11.50
N ASP A 116 5.86 -5.57 -11.58
CA ASP A 116 6.73 -6.76 -11.61
C ASP A 116 7.59 -6.77 -10.33
N ARG A 117 7.64 -7.92 -9.67
CA ARG A 117 8.58 -8.20 -8.59
C ARG A 117 9.75 -9.01 -9.17
N PHE A 118 10.57 -8.36 -9.99
CA PHE A 118 11.62 -8.97 -10.79
C PHE A 118 12.64 -9.75 -9.96
N GLY A 119 12.87 -11.00 -10.34
CA GLY A 119 13.83 -11.90 -9.72
C GLY A 119 13.27 -12.76 -8.57
N GLY A 120 14.12 -13.60 -8.01
CA GLY A 120 13.72 -14.57 -6.99
C GLY A 120 12.90 -15.75 -7.51
N ASP A 121 12.78 -15.90 -8.83
CA ASP A 121 12.04 -16.98 -9.46
C ASP A 121 12.71 -18.33 -9.22
N TYR A 122 11.94 -19.32 -8.82
CA TYR A 122 12.40 -20.69 -8.73
C TYR A 122 11.71 -21.61 -9.74
N THR A 123 10.59 -21.16 -10.30
CA THR A 123 9.89 -21.82 -11.40
C THR A 123 9.05 -20.82 -12.18
N SER A 124 8.82 -21.13 -13.44
CA SER A 124 7.87 -20.42 -14.30
C SER A 124 7.17 -21.42 -15.21
N PHE A 125 5.97 -21.07 -15.65
CA PHE A 125 5.18 -21.90 -16.56
C PHE A 125 4.22 -21.04 -17.36
N ASP A 126 3.85 -21.56 -18.53
CA ASP A 126 2.85 -20.94 -19.37
C ASP A 126 1.45 -21.17 -18.82
N LEU A 127 0.61 -20.15 -18.92
CA LEU A 127 -0.79 -20.21 -18.61
C LEU A 127 -1.61 -20.25 -19.91
N LYS A 128 -2.77 -20.89 -19.87
CA LYS A 128 -3.71 -20.82 -20.98
C LYS A 128 -4.17 -19.38 -21.15
N SER A 129 -4.51 -18.99 -22.36
CA SER A 129 -5.01 -17.63 -22.66
C SER A 129 -6.28 -17.25 -21.92
N SER A 130 -7.04 -18.25 -21.44
CA SER A 130 -8.22 -18.07 -20.59
C SER A 130 -7.88 -17.81 -19.12
N ASP A 131 -6.68 -18.16 -18.70
CA ASP A 131 -6.25 -18.10 -17.30
C ASP A 131 -5.63 -16.72 -17.04
N GLY A 132 -6.15 -16.04 -16.05
CA GLY A 132 -5.65 -14.74 -15.64
C GLY A 132 -4.58 -14.82 -14.54
N ASP A 133 -4.31 -13.67 -13.97
CA ASP A 133 -3.40 -13.52 -12.83
C ASP A 133 -3.86 -14.26 -11.57
N ASP A 134 -5.18 -14.47 -11.41
CA ASP A 134 -5.72 -15.31 -10.32
C ASP A 134 -5.22 -16.76 -10.37
N ALA A 135 -4.99 -17.32 -11.54
CA ALA A 135 -4.43 -18.67 -11.66
C ALA A 135 -2.97 -18.71 -11.17
N CYS A 136 -2.18 -17.70 -11.51
CA CYS A 136 -0.81 -17.55 -11.02
C CYS A 136 -0.77 -17.36 -9.50
N LYS A 137 -1.65 -16.53 -8.96
CA LYS A 137 -1.82 -16.35 -7.53
C LYS A 137 -2.20 -17.65 -6.81
N ALA A 138 -3.15 -18.40 -7.37
CA ALA A 138 -3.58 -19.68 -6.82
C ALA A 138 -2.45 -20.71 -6.81
N ALA A 139 -1.67 -20.77 -7.89
CA ALA A 139 -0.50 -21.66 -7.95
C ALA A 139 0.54 -21.31 -6.87
N CYS A 140 0.79 -20.02 -6.64
CA CYS A 140 1.68 -19.59 -5.56
C CYS A 140 1.11 -19.92 -4.17
N ALA A 141 -0.19 -19.77 -3.97
CA ALA A 141 -0.84 -20.08 -2.70
C ALA A 141 -0.78 -21.58 -2.37
N ALA A 142 -0.84 -22.43 -3.39
CA ALA A 142 -0.74 -23.89 -3.25
C ALA A 142 0.67 -24.40 -2.99
N ASP A 143 1.70 -23.63 -3.33
CA ASP A 143 3.10 -24.03 -3.15
C ASP A 143 3.71 -23.39 -1.89
N ASN A 144 4.10 -24.24 -0.93
CA ASN A 144 4.70 -23.80 0.34
C ASN A 144 6.04 -23.06 0.18
N LYS A 145 6.75 -23.22 -0.94
CA LYS A 145 7.97 -22.50 -1.28
C LYS A 145 7.67 -21.08 -1.75
N CYS A 146 6.49 -20.84 -2.32
CA CYS A 146 6.15 -19.58 -2.93
C CYS A 146 5.90 -18.49 -1.86
N ARG A 147 6.50 -17.32 -2.07
CA ARG A 147 6.31 -16.12 -1.25
C ARG A 147 5.64 -15.00 -2.02
N ALA A 148 5.97 -14.92 -3.31
CA ALA A 148 5.41 -13.92 -4.23
C ALA A 148 5.30 -14.52 -5.63
N TRP A 149 4.51 -13.89 -6.47
CA TRP A 149 4.30 -14.31 -7.84
C TRP A 149 4.28 -13.09 -8.76
N THR A 150 4.56 -13.35 -10.04
CA THR A 150 4.38 -12.38 -11.12
C THR A 150 3.69 -13.07 -12.28
N TYR A 151 2.62 -12.48 -12.78
CA TYR A 151 1.93 -12.85 -14.00
C TYR A 151 2.33 -11.88 -15.12
N ALA A 152 2.73 -12.41 -16.26
CA ALA A 152 2.93 -11.64 -17.48
C ALA A 152 1.83 -11.96 -18.48
N ARG A 153 1.21 -10.92 -19.03
CA ARG A 153 0.21 -11.07 -20.10
C ARG A 153 0.85 -11.64 -21.37
N PRO A 154 0.06 -12.28 -22.27
CA PRO A 154 0.56 -12.72 -23.56
C PRO A 154 1.29 -11.60 -24.30
N GLY A 155 2.45 -11.91 -24.87
CA GLY A 155 3.28 -10.95 -25.62
C GLY A 155 4.26 -10.12 -24.77
N TYR A 156 4.24 -10.22 -23.42
CA TYR A 156 5.11 -9.43 -22.55
C TYR A 156 6.35 -10.19 -22.03
N ALA A 157 6.24 -11.49 -21.83
CA ALA A 157 7.37 -12.34 -21.45
C ALA A 157 7.57 -13.52 -22.39
N GLY A 158 6.64 -13.75 -23.29
CA GLY A 158 6.60 -14.82 -24.27
C GLY A 158 5.34 -14.68 -25.11
N LYS A 159 5.08 -15.64 -25.99
CA LYS A 159 3.88 -15.66 -26.82
C LYS A 159 2.62 -15.81 -25.96
N ASP A 160 2.68 -16.72 -25.00
CA ASP A 160 1.60 -17.04 -24.09
C ASP A 160 1.74 -16.28 -22.77
N ALA A 161 0.68 -16.27 -21.96
CA ALA A 161 0.75 -15.75 -20.62
C ALA A 161 1.70 -16.60 -19.76
N GLN A 162 2.48 -15.97 -18.91
CA GLN A 162 3.44 -16.67 -18.06
C GLN A 162 3.22 -16.36 -16.58
N CYS A 163 3.39 -17.38 -15.75
CA CYS A 163 3.43 -17.26 -14.30
C CYS A 163 4.84 -17.52 -13.79
N PHE A 164 5.33 -16.64 -12.94
CA PHE A 164 6.63 -16.74 -12.27
C PHE A 164 6.39 -16.89 -10.77
N LEU A 165 6.77 -18.02 -10.17
CA LEU A 165 6.71 -18.24 -8.74
C LEU A 165 8.05 -17.92 -8.08
N LYS A 166 8.01 -17.16 -7.01
CA LYS A 166 9.18 -16.56 -6.36
C LYS A 166 9.33 -17.06 -4.93
N LYS A 167 10.56 -17.48 -4.57
CA LYS A 167 10.92 -17.85 -3.20
C LYS A 167 11.22 -16.65 -2.31
N ASP A 168 11.49 -15.48 -2.93
CA ASP A 168 11.83 -14.24 -2.25
C ASP A 168 10.83 -13.15 -2.65
N ILE A 169 10.46 -12.31 -1.69
CA ILE A 169 9.68 -11.12 -1.95
C ILE A 169 10.66 -10.03 -2.40
N LYS A 170 10.63 -9.71 -3.69
CA LYS A 170 11.46 -8.64 -4.26
C LYS A 170 10.69 -7.32 -4.26
N PRO A 171 11.40 -6.17 -4.25
CA PRO A 171 10.77 -4.87 -4.39
C PRO A 171 9.91 -4.80 -5.65
N PRO A 172 8.69 -4.23 -5.55
CA PRO A 172 7.83 -4.05 -6.70
C PRO A 172 8.42 -3.00 -7.65
N ARG A 173 8.27 -3.21 -8.95
CA ARG A 173 8.67 -2.27 -10.01
C ARG A 173 7.52 -2.09 -10.98
N ARG A 174 7.26 -0.86 -11.39
CA ARG A 174 6.23 -0.57 -12.39
C ARG A 174 6.61 -1.19 -13.73
N LYS A 175 5.74 -2.03 -14.27
CA LYS A 175 5.96 -2.67 -15.57
C LYS A 175 4.62 -3.02 -16.23
N ALA A 176 4.32 -2.35 -17.34
CA ALA A 176 3.09 -2.59 -18.08
C ALA A 176 2.99 -4.06 -18.51
N GLY A 177 1.79 -4.63 -18.48
CA GLY A 177 1.52 -6.01 -18.86
C GLY A 177 1.88 -7.06 -17.81
N PHE A 178 2.39 -6.63 -16.65
CA PHE A 178 2.69 -7.52 -15.53
C PHE A 178 1.78 -7.23 -14.34
N ASN A 179 1.36 -8.28 -13.66
CA ASN A 179 0.69 -8.18 -12.37
C ASN A 179 1.43 -9.06 -11.38
N SER A 180 1.54 -8.63 -10.15
CA SER A 180 2.26 -9.36 -9.10
C SER A 180 1.45 -9.44 -7.82
N GLY A 181 1.97 -10.20 -6.87
CA GLY A 181 1.42 -10.22 -5.53
C GLY A 181 2.30 -11.01 -4.56
N VAL A 182 2.04 -10.79 -3.29
CA VAL A 182 2.68 -11.51 -2.18
C VAL A 182 1.64 -12.43 -1.56
N VAL A 183 2.04 -13.65 -1.22
CA VAL A 183 1.13 -14.65 -0.65
C VAL A 183 1.40 -14.88 0.83
N ARG A 184 2.64 -14.81 1.26
CA ARG A 184 3.02 -15.07 2.67
C ARG A 184 4.41 -14.54 3.02
#